data_c5478ce4969f6eb8f60c32a43e9e2baf
#
_entry.id   c5478ce4969f6eb8f60c32a43e9e2baf
#
_cell.length_a   1.000
_cell.length_b   1.000
_cell.length_c   1.000
_cell.angle_alpha   90.00
_cell.angle_beta   90.00
_cell.angle_gamma   90.00
#
_symmetry.space_group_name_H-M   'P 1'
#
loop_
_entity.id
_entity.type
_entity.pdbx_description
1 polymer ?
#
loop_
_entity_poly.entity_id
_entity_poly.type
_entity_poly.pdbx_seq_one_letter_code
_entity_poly.pdbx_strand_id
1 'polypeptide(L)'
;IIICATAIWNTPRISMEQMTFWKNTESVSKEIMELLKTIRGDITKITDVQAIVNAANNSLLGGGGVDGAIHRAAGPELLEGCRTLHGCETGKAKITKAYKLPCEYVIHTVGPIWNGGNQNEKELLASCYLSSMQLALEHKIRKIAFPSISTGVYSFPVGLAAKIAVNTVAGFLKEHPDDFDLVEWVLFDEHTELVYAIEVNAHNKGI
;
A
#
# COMPACT_ATOMS: atom_id res chain seq x y z
N ILE A 1 35.35 54.96 -21.59
CA ILE A 1 35.06 54.58 -20.18
C ILE A 1 34.14 53.40 -20.23
N ILE A 2 34.70 52.18 -20.00
CA ILE A 2 33.93 50.92 -19.96
C ILE A 2 33.69 50.64 -18.48
N ILE A 3 32.41 50.65 -18.07
CA ILE A 3 31.99 50.24 -16.72
C ILE A 3 31.59 48.78 -16.81
N CYS A 4 32.43 47.88 -16.26
CA CYS A 4 32.17 46.49 -16.12
C CYS A 4 31.35 46.26 -14.84
N ALA A 5 30.05 45.97 -14.97
CA ALA A 5 29.20 45.64 -13.83
C ALA A 5 29.34 44.13 -13.54
N THR A 6 30.11 43.81 -12.50
CA THR A 6 30.16 42.45 -11.94
C THR A 6 28.91 42.22 -11.12
N ALA A 7 27.99 41.42 -11.67
CA ALA A 7 26.85 40.88 -10.93
C ALA A 7 27.36 39.82 -9.95
N ILE A 8 27.43 40.17 -8.67
CA ILE A 8 27.71 39.20 -7.59
C ILE A 8 26.42 38.42 -7.34
N TRP A 9 26.39 37.16 -7.76
CA TRP A 9 25.32 36.23 -7.44
C TRP A 9 25.38 35.89 -5.95
N ASN A 10 24.51 36.51 -5.17
CA ASN A 10 24.37 36.28 -3.75
C ASN A 10 23.51 34.99 -3.58
N THR A 11 24.10 33.83 -3.74
CA THR A 11 23.42 32.58 -3.38
C THR A 11 23.32 32.49 -1.86
N PRO A 12 22.12 32.34 -1.28
CA PRO A 12 21.98 32.24 0.15
C PRO A 12 22.75 31.00 0.62
N ARG A 13 23.67 31.19 1.58
CA ARG A 13 24.37 30.08 2.24
C ARG A 13 23.34 29.27 3.02
N ILE A 14 23.14 28.01 2.61
CA ILE A 14 22.33 27.05 3.35
C ILE A 14 23.02 26.82 4.70
N SER A 15 22.28 26.94 5.81
CA SER A 15 22.83 26.71 7.15
C SER A 15 23.16 25.22 7.37
N MET A 16 24.07 24.95 8.32
CA MET A 16 24.41 23.56 8.69
C MET A 16 23.19 22.78 9.16
N GLU A 17 22.24 23.44 9.84
CA GLU A 17 20.97 22.81 10.26
C GLU A 17 20.07 22.45 9.06
N GLN A 18 20.00 23.33 8.06
CA GLN A 18 19.29 23.05 6.81
C GLN A 18 19.95 21.90 6.04
N MET A 19 21.29 21.85 5.98
CA MET A 19 22.01 20.73 5.35
C MET A 19 21.81 19.42 6.10
N THR A 20 21.74 19.44 7.44
CA THR A 20 21.46 18.23 8.25
C THR A 20 20.03 17.76 8.06
N PHE A 21 19.07 18.71 8.02
CA PHE A 21 17.68 18.41 7.71
C PHE A 21 17.51 17.73 6.32
N TRP A 22 18.16 18.28 5.27
CA TRP A 22 18.13 17.71 3.93
C TRP A 22 18.76 16.32 3.85
N LYS A 23 19.91 16.11 4.51
CA LYS A 23 20.55 14.79 4.58
C LYS A 23 19.69 13.75 5.29
N ASN A 24 19.02 14.12 6.38
CA ASN A 24 18.10 13.23 7.09
C ASN A 24 16.87 12.89 6.24
N THR A 25 16.30 13.85 5.52
CA THR A 25 15.16 13.58 4.62
C THR A 25 15.55 12.70 3.43
N GLU A 26 16.74 12.88 2.87
CA GLU A 26 17.26 12.00 1.81
C GLU A 26 17.52 10.57 2.31
N SER A 27 18.05 10.41 3.52
CA SER A 27 18.28 9.09 4.14
C SER A 27 16.97 8.36 4.38
N VAL A 28 15.99 9.00 5.02
CA VAL A 28 14.66 8.43 5.26
C VAL A 28 13.94 8.09 3.95
N SER A 29 14.05 8.93 2.94
CA SER A 29 13.47 8.65 1.63
C SER A 29 14.12 7.41 0.99
N LYS A 30 15.45 7.26 1.09
CA LYS A 30 16.18 6.10 0.54
C LYS A 30 15.83 4.80 1.27
N GLU A 31 15.67 4.84 2.59
CA GLU A 31 15.27 3.67 3.39
C GLU A 31 13.84 3.22 3.04
N ILE A 32 12.89 4.15 2.89
CA ILE A 32 11.53 3.83 2.45
C ILE A 32 11.51 3.20 1.05
N MET A 33 12.41 3.63 0.16
CA MET A 33 12.55 3.10 -1.20
C MET A 33 12.90 1.60 -1.22
N GLU A 34 13.64 1.10 -0.22
CA GLU A 34 13.99 -0.31 -0.11
C GLU A 34 12.84 -1.16 0.47
N LEU A 35 11.86 -0.51 1.14
CA LEU A 35 10.72 -1.19 1.76
C LEU A 35 9.60 -1.51 0.77
N LEU A 36 9.42 -0.70 -0.30
CA LEU A 36 8.34 -0.85 -1.26
C LEU A 36 8.76 -1.76 -2.41
N LYS A 37 8.02 -2.85 -2.63
CA LYS A 37 8.28 -3.81 -3.71
C LYS A 37 7.02 -4.17 -4.49
N THR A 38 7.23 -4.64 -5.71
CA THR A 38 6.19 -5.29 -6.52
C THR A 38 6.68 -6.65 -6.97
N ILE A 39 5.81 -7.63 -6.94
CA ILE A 39 6.06 -8.97 -7.46
C ILE A 39 4.85 -9.48 -8.23
N ARG A 40 5.10 -10.25 -9.28
CA ARG A 40 4.05 -11.01 -9.95
C ARG A 40 3.88 -12.37 -9.27
N GLY A 41 2.67 -12.68 -8.81
CA GLY A 41 2.44 -13.94 -8.11
C GLY A 41 1.03 -14.15 -7.58
N ASP A 42 0.90 -15.19 -6.81
CA ASP A 42 -0.30 -15.57 -6.07
C ASP A 42 -0.11 -15.20 -4.60
N ILE A 43 -0.85 -14.22 -4.11
CA ILE A 43 -0.72 -13.69 -2.73
C ILE A 43 -0.97 -14.78 -1.67
N THR A 44 -1.68 -15.84 -2.02
CA THR A 44 -1.95 -16.97 -1.09
C THR A 44 -0.74 -17.87 -0.86
N LYS A 45 0.35 -17.67 -1.62
CA LYS A 45 1.58 -18.47 -1.56
C LYS A 45 2.80 -17.70 -1.04
N ILE A 46 2.62 -16.44 -0.68
CA ILE A 46 3.70 -15.60 -0.15
C ILE A 46 4.05 -16.04 1.26
N THR A 47 5.35 -16.24 1.52
CA THR A 47 5.86 -16.81 2.77
C THR A 47 6.74 -15.88 3.59
N ASP A 48 7.12 -14.74 3.05
CA ASP A 48 8.06 -13.78 3.65
C ASP A 48 7.38 -12.58 4.30
N VAL A 49 6.03 -12.63 4.43
CA VAL A 49 5.22 -11.61 5.10
C VAL A 49 4.48 -12.17 6.31
N GLN A 50 4.18 -11.31 7.27
CA GLN A 50 3.38 -11.65 8.45
C GLN A 50 1.88 -11.52 8.18
N ALA A 51 1.49 -10.64 7.26
CA ALA A 51 0.10 -10.48 6.87
C ALA A 51 -0.06 -10.28 5.36
N ILE A 52 -1.16 -10.81 4.85
CA ILE A 52 -1.66 -10.49 3.51
C ILE A 52 -2.95 -9.67 3.63
N VAL A 53 -3.18 -8.78 2.68
CA VAL A 53 -4.43 -8.01 2.59
C VAL A 53 -5.38 -8.69 1.62
N ASN A 54 -6.63 -8.81 2.05
CA ASN A 54 -7.73 -9.31 1.24
C ASN A 54 -8.59 -8.14 0.74
N ALA A 55 -8.76 -8.03 -0.58
CA ALA A 55 -9.74 -7.14 -1.19
C ALA A 55 -11.13 -7.79 -1.12
N ALA A 56 -11.79 -7.63 0.02
CA ALA A 56 -13.06 -8.25 0.37
C ALA A 56 -14.26 -7.42 -0.09
N ASN A 57 -15.45 -8.00 0.00
CA ASN A 57 -16.71 -7.27 -0.05
C ASN A 57 -17.20 -6.91 1.37
N ASN A 58 -18.25 -6.08 1.45
CA ASN A 58 -18.78 -5.60 2.74
C ASN A 58 -19.22 -6.69 3.70
N SER A 59 -19.64 -7.87 3.21
CA SER A 59 -20.06 -8.96 4.07
C SER A 59 -18.89 -9.68 4.75
N LEU A 60 -17.69 -9.65 4.16
CA LEU A 60 -16.49 -10.43 4.51
C LEU A 60 -16.69 -11.97 4.41
N LEU A 61 -17.76 -12.42 3.78
CA LEU A 61 -18.13 -13.83 3.75
C LEU A 61 -17.64 -14.58 2.49
N GLY A 62 -16.57 -14.05 1.88
CA GLY A 62 -16.02 -14.59 0.66
C GLY A 62 -16.69 -14.04 -0.59
N GLY A 63 -16.06 -14.28 -1.74
CA GLY A 63 -16.50 -13.79 -3.04
C GLY A 63 -15.69 -14.37 -4.18
N GLY A 64 -15.56 -13.60 -5.26
CA GLY A 64 -14.71 -13.93 -6.41
C GLY A 64 -13.30 -13.36 -6.32
N GLY A 65 -12.50 -13.59 -7.36
CA GLY A 65 -11.15 -13.03 -7.49
C GLY A 65 -10.22 -13.42 -6.34
N VAL A 66 -9.45 -12.46 -5.84
CA VAL A 66 -8.49 -12.66 -4.75
C VAL A 66 -9.17 -13.06 -3.45
N ASP A 67 -10.35 -12.51 -3.14
CA ASP A 67 -11.13 -12.86 -1.95
C ASP A 67 -11.48 -14.35 -1.93
N GLY A 68 -12.00 -14.88 -3.03
CA GLY A 68 -12.29 -16.30 -3.17
C GLY A 68 -11.04 -17.20 -3.11
N ALA A 69 -9.91 -16.74 -3.67
CA ALA A 69 -8.65 -17.46 -3.60
C ALA A 69 -8.12 -17.56 -2.16
N ILE A 70 -8.14 -16.45 -1.42
CA ILE A 70 -7.73 -16.39 -0.02
C ILE A 70 -8.62 -17.30 0.85
N HIS A 71 -9.95 -17.22 0.71
CA HIS A 71 -10.86 -18.09 1.46
C HIS A 71 -10.64 -19.59 1.19
N ARG A 72 -10.41 -19.97 -0.08
CA ARG A 72 -10.10 -21.38 -0.42
C ARG A 72 -8.78 -21.85 0.17
N ALA A 73 -7.74 -21.01 0.11
CA ALA A 73 -6.41 -21.36 0.61
C ALA A 73 -6.36 -21.40 2.15
N ALA A 74 -7.03 -20.48 2.82
CA ALA A 74 -7.09 -20.38 4.28
C ALA A 74 -7.91 -21.49 4.93
N GLY A 75 -8.85 -22.11 4.19
CA GLY A 75 -9.77 -23.08 4.71
C GLY A 75 -11.05 -22.48 5.35
N PRO A 76 -11.99 -23.34 5.78
CA PRO A 76 -13.30 -22.90 6.26
C PRO A 76 -13.23 -22.06 7.54
N GLU A 77 -12.19 -22.22 8.33
CA GLU A 77 -11.98 -21.48 9.58
C GLU A 77 -11.87 -19.95 9.35
N LEU A 78 -11.38 -19.52 8.19
CA LEU A 78 -11.34 -18.09 7.83
C LEU A 78 -12.76 -17.52 7.73
N LEU A 79 -13.67 -18.26 7.11
CA LEU A 79 -15.07 -17.83 6.99
C LEU A 79 -15.73 -17.71 8.38
N GLU A 80 -15.47 -18.65 9.29
CA GLU A 80 -15.97 -18.55 10.66
C GLU A 80 -15.40 -17.34 11.39
N GLY A 81 -14.09 -17.07 11.25
CA GLY A 81 -13.48 -15.87 11.78
C GLY A 81 -14.10 -14.58 11.21
N CYS A 82 -14.33 -14.52 9.91
CA CYS A 82 -14.96 -13.37 9.25
C CYS A 82 -16.41 -13.12 9.73
N ARG A 83 -17.18 -14.17 10.03
CA ARG A 83 -18.55 -14.05 10.57
C ARG A 83 -18.58 -13.27 11.89
N THR A 84 -17.58 -13.44 12.74
CA THR A 84 -17.51 -12.74 14.03
C THR A 84 -17.24 -11.24 13.88
N LEU A 85 -16.77 -10.81 12.70
CA LEU A 85 -16.49 -9.41 12.40
C LEU A 85 -17.73 -8.61 12.02
N HIS A 86 -18.84 -9.27 11.67
CA HIS A 86 -20.11 -8.64 11.29
C HIS A 86 -20.00 -7.64 10.12
N GLY A 87 -19.20 -8.02 9.10
CA GLY A 87 -18.99 -7.18 7.92
C GLY A 87 -17.97 -6.06 8.12
N CYS A 88 -17.74 -5.27 7.07
CA CYS A 88 -16.84 -4.13 7.07
C CYS A 88 -17.34 -3.06 6.10
N GLU A 89 -17.24 -1.80 6.48
CA GLU A 89 -17.59 -0.65 5.64
C GLU A 89 -16.53 -0.42 4.56
N THR A 90 -16.95 0.14 3.43
CA THR A 90 -16.03 0.56 2.35
C THR A 90 -15.03 1.60 2.88
N GLY A 91 -13.76 1.43 2.55
CA GLY A 91 -12.66 2.26 3.05
C GLY A 91 -12.10 1.84 4.42
N LYS A 92 -12.71 0.86 5.09
CA LYS A 92 -12.25 0.32 6.37
C LYS A 92 -11.58 -1.03 6.23
N ALA A 93 -10.93 -1.49 7.29
CA ALA A 93 -10.30 -2.79 7.35
C ALA A 93 -10.58 -3.49 8.70
N LYS A 94 -10.53 -4.81 8.69
CA LYS A 94 -10.63 -5.70 9.86
C LYS A 94 -9.61 -6.82 9.74
N ILE A 95 -9.21 -7.43 10.84
CA ILE A 95 -8.15 -8.44 10.86
C ILE A 95 -8.67 -9.78 11.40
N THR A 96 -8.17 -10.88 10.83
CA THR A 96 -8.34 -12.25 11.33
C THR A 96 -6.99 -12.96 11.37
N LYS A 97 -6.94 -14.16 11.98
CA LYS A 97 -5.87 -15.11 11.74
C LYS A 97 -5.90 -15.61 10.29
N ALA A 98 -4.76 -16.07 9.81
CA ALA A 98 -4.62 -16.55 8.42
C ALA A 98 -4.91 -18.06 8.26
N TYR A 99 -5.02 -18.81 9.36
CA TYR A 99 -5.33 -20.26 9.43
C TYR A 99 -4.35 -21.11 8.61
N LYS A 100 -4.74 -21.65 7.44
CA LYS A 100 -3.89 -22.51 6.60
C LYS A 100 -2.99 -21.76 5.63
N LEU A 101 -3.10 -20.43 5.57
CA LEU A 101 -2.18 -19.61 4.76
C LEU A 101 -0.79 -19.58 5.39
N PRO A 102 0.27 -19.32 4.59
CA PRO A 102 1.66 -19.31 5.08
C PRO A 102 2.06 -17.99 5.78
N CYS A 103 1.10 -17.24 6.29
CA CYS A 103 1.29 -16.02 7.07
C CYS A 103 0.49 -16.08 8.38
N GLU A 104 0.60 -15.06 9.24
CA GLU A 104 -0.06 -15.05 10.55
C GLU A 104 -1.46 -14.45 10.51
N TYR A 105 -1.66 -13.43 9.67
CA TYR A 105 -2.88 -12.63 9.63
C TYR A 105 -3.40 -12.41 8.21
N VAL A 106 -4.73 -12.22 8.12
CA VAL A 106 -5.38 -11.64 6.94
C VAL A 106 -6.05 -10.33 7.37
N ILE A 107 -5.69 -9.24 6.70
CA ILE A 107 -6.35 -7.94 6.85
C ILE A 107 -7.36 -7.81 5.72
N HIS A 108 -8.64 -7.79 6.05
CA HIS A 108 -9.74 -7.67 5.11
C HIS A 108 -10.12 -6.21 4.96
N THR A 109 -9.95 -5.64 3.78
CA THR A 109 -10.38 -4.28 3.46
C THR A 109 -11.40 -4.28 2.32
N VAL A 110 -12.32 -3.33 2.36
CA VAL A 110 -13.40 -3.24 1.37
C VAL A 110 -13.16 -2.00 0.50
N GLY A 111 -12.69 -2.24 -0.71
CA GLY A 111 -12.46 -1.18 -1.68
C GLY A 111 -13.76 -0.67 -2.32
N PRO A 112 -13.76 0.54 -2.88
CA PRO A 112 -14.90 1.12 -3.57
C PRO A 112 -15.12 0.47 -4.95
N ILE A 113 -16.38 0.42 -5.39
CA ILE A 113 -16.74 0.18 -6.79
C ILE A 113 -16.51 1.49 -7.55
N TRP A 114 -15.87 1.41 -8.72
CA TRP A 114 -15.64 2.58 -9.55
C TRP A 114 -16.89 3.02 -10.29
N ASN A 115 -17.34 4.24 -10.04
CA ASN A 115 -18.50 4.87 -10.66
C ASN A 115 -18.14 6.18 -11.38
N GLY A 116 -16.90 6.28 -11.90
CA GLY A 116 -16.43 7.46 -12.65
C GLY A 116 -15.67 8.49 -11.82
N GLY A 117 -15.38 8.23 -10.54
CA GLY A 117 -14.53 9.08 -9.70
C GLY A 117 -15.23 10.26 -9.04
N ASN A 118 -16.57 10.26 -8.98
CA ASN A 118 -17.38 11.35 -8.43
C ASN A 118 -18.06 11.02 -7.08
N GLN A 119 -17.76 9.85 -6.50
CA GLN A 119 -18.35 9.35 -5.25
C GLN A 119 -17.30 9.07 -4.18
N ASN A 120 -16.25 9.90 -4.11
CA ASN A 120 -15.13 9.77 -3.18
C ASN A 120 -14.36 8.44 -3.32
N GLU A 121 -14.39 7.81 -4.51
CA GLU A 121 -13.77 6.49 -4.70
C GLU A 121 -12.25 6.55 -4.48
N LYS A 122 -11.60 7.68 -4.82
CA LYS A 122 -10.16 7.87 -4.61
C LYS A 122 -9.82 7.92 -3.14
N GLU A 123 -10.57 8.69 -2.38
CA GLU A 123 -10.43 8.85 -0.93
C GLU A 123 -10.76 7.54 -0.20
N LEU A 124 -11.78 6.82 -0.66
CA LEU A 124 -12.13 5.50 -0.11
C LEU A 124 -11.05 4.46 -0.39
N LEU A 125 -10.45 4.47 -1.59
CA LEU A 125 -9.33 3.58 -1.89
C LEU A 125 -8.10 3.90 -1.04
N ALA A 126 -7.74 5.17 -0.89
CA ALA A 126 -6.66 5.59 0.01
C ALA A 126 -6.94 5.15 1.46
N SER A 127 -8.20 5.29 1.92
CA SER A 127 -8.63 4.85 3.25
C SER A 127 -8.47 3.34 3.46
N CYS A 128 -8.63 2.50 2.42
CA CYS A 128 -8.36 1.06 2.50
C CYS A 128 -6.90 0.78 2.86
N TYR A 129 -5.97 1.45 2.19
CA TYR A 129 -4.54 1.31 2.47
C TYR A 129 -4.19 1.83 3.86
N LEU A 130 -4.66 3.03 4.24
CA LEU A 130 -4.42 3.61 5.57
C LEU A 130 -4.97 2.71 6.68
N SER A 131 -6.22 2.24 6.56
CA SER A 131 -6.83 1.37 7.57
C SER A 131 -6.10 0.04 7.70
N SER A 132 -5.58 -0.50 6.59
CA SER A 132 -4.80 -1.74 6.59
C SER A 132 -3.42 -1.55 7.24
N MET A 133 -2.72 -0.46 6.91
CA MET A 133 -1.42 -0.13 7.51
C MET A 133 -1.55 0.18 9.01
N GLN A 134 -2.62 0.87 9.42
CA GLN A 134 -2.90 1.13 10.82
C GLN A 134 -3.12 -0.15 11.63
N LEU A 135 -3.90 -1.11 11.11
CA LEU A 135 -4.07 -2.42 11.74
C LEU A 135 -2.76 -3.20 11.80
N ALA A 136 -1.94 -3.13 10.75
CA ALA A 136 -0.63 -3.75 10.74
C ALA A 136 0.27 -3.18 11.86
N LEU A 137 0.30 -1.86 12.02
CA LEU A 137 1.03 -1.17 13.09
C LEU A 137 0.55 -1.60 14.49
N GLU A 138 -0.76 -1.59 14.73
CA GLU A 138 -1.38 -1.99 16.00
C GLU A 138 -1.06 -3.44 16.39
N HIS A 139 -0.94 -4.34 15.38
CA HIS A 139 -0.59 -5.75 15.57
C HIS A 139 0.91 -6.04 15.46
N LYS A 140 1.76 -4.99 15.35
CA LYS A 140 3.22 -5.12 15.21
C LYS A 140 3.65 -5.95 14.00
N ILE A 141 2.87 -5.88 12.92
CA ILE A 141 3.16 -6.53 11.64
C ILE A 141 4.13 -5.62 10.89
N ARG A 142 5.34 -6.10 10.67
CA ARG A 142 6.42 -5.36 10.00
C ARG A 142 6.50 -5.66 8.49
N LYS A 143 5.94 -6.80 8.05
CA LYS A 143 5.96 -7.25 6.66
C LYS A 143 4.54 -7.56 6.19
N ILE A 144 4.07 -6.84 5.18
CA ILE A 144 2.70 -6.92 4.69
C ILE A 144 2.66 -6.97 3.17
N ALA A 145 1.74 -7.80 2.61
CA ALA A 145 1.51 -7.86 1.17
C ALA A 145 0.08 -7.42 0.81
N PHE A 146 -0.03 -6.63 -0.25
CA PHE A 146 -1.28 -6.11 -0.80
C PHE A 146 -1.59 -6.69 -2.17
N PRO A 147 -2.85 -6.97 -2.51
CA PRO A 147 -3.29 -7.11 -3.89
C PRO A 147 -3.55 -5.72 -4.51
N SER A 148 -3.88 -5.69 -5.80
CA SER A 148 -4.44 -4.48 -6.41
C SER A 148 -5.90 -4.33 -6.02
N ILE A 149 -6.19 -3.46 -5.03
CA ILE A 149 -7.53 -3.27 -4.47
C ILE A 149 -8.44 -2.60 -5.50
N SER A 150 -9.67 -3.10 -5.64
CA SER A 150 -10.75 -2.58 -6.50
C SER A 150 -10.52 -2.66 -8.01
N THR A 151 -9.37 -3.11 -8.51
CA THR A 151 -9.04 -3.09 -9.95
C THR A 151 -9.61 -4.27 -10.75
N GLY A 152 -10.13 -5.28 -10.10
CA GLY A 152 -10.81 -6.42 -10.71
C GLY A 152 -12.29 -6.11 -11.02
N VAL A 153 -13.18 -6.84 -10.37
CA VAL A 153 -14.67 -6.74 -10.59
C VAL A 153 -15.21 -5.32 -10.31
N TYR A 154 -14.54 -4.55 -9.43
CA TYR A 154 -14.94 -3.17 -9.10
C TYR A 154 -14.43 -2.14 -10.11
N SER A 155 -13.69 -2.55 -11.13
CA SER A 155 -13.31 -1.77 -12.32
C SER A 155 -12.62 -0.43 -12.05
N PHE A 156 -11.95 -0.27 -10.90
CA PHE A 156 -11.14 0.92 -10.62
C PHE A 156 -9.97 0.98 -11.62
N PRO A 157 -9.70 2.14 -12.29
CA PRO A 157 -8.61 2.25 -13.25
C PRO A 157 -7.25 1.92 -12.61
N VAL A 158 -6.54 0.94 -13.16
CA VAL A 158 -5.32 0.36 -12.56
C VAL A 158 -4.24 1.41 -12.31
N GLY A 159 -3.96 2.30 -13.29
CA GLY A 159 -2.95 3.35 -13.12
C GLY A 159 -3.29 4.33 -11.99
N LEU A 160 -4.58 4.69 -11.87
CA LEU A 160 -5.02 5.56 -10.78
C LEU A 160 -4.96 4.84 -9.43
N ALA A 161 -5.33 3.55 -9.40
CA ALA A 161 -5.27 2.74 -8.19
C ALA A 161 -3.82 2.58 -7.71
N ALA A 162 -2.88 2.26 -8.61
CA ALA A 162 -1.46 2.13 -8.29
C ALA A 162 -0.88 3.43 -7.71
N LYS A 163 -1.18 4.57 -8.34
CA LYS A 163 -0.74 5.89 -7.85
C LYS A 163 -1.27 6.19 -6.45
N ILE A 164 -2.55 5.94 -6.19
CA ILE A 164 -3.16 6.13 -4.87
C ILE A 164 -2.51 5.19 -3.84
N ALA A 165 -2.36 3.91 -4.19
CA ALA A 165 -1.79 2.89 -3.33
C ALA A 165 -0.37 3.26 -2.87
N VAL A 166 0.52 3.53 -3.85
CA VAL A 166 1.94 3.82 -3.57
C VAL A 166 2.08 5.11 -2.77
N ASN A 167 1.41 6.20 -3.19
CA ASN A 167 1.50 7.48 -2.47
C ASN A 167 0.97 7.40 -1.04
N THR A 168 -0.14 6.67 -0.83
CA THR A 168 -0.75 6.53 0.49
C THR A 168 0.15 5.73 1.42
N VAL A 169 0.65 4.58 0.96
CA VAL A 169 1.54 3.72 1.76
C VAL A 169 2.86 4.42 2.05
N ALA A 170 3.47 5.06 1.06
CA ALA A 170 4.72 5.79 1.24
C ALA A 170 4.55 6.98 2.21
N GLY A 171 3.41 7.69 2.16
CA GLY A 171 3.07 8.71 3.14
C GLY A 171 3.02 8.17 4.56
N PHE A 172 2.34 7.04 4.75
CA PHE A 172 2.25 6.37 6.04
C PHE A 172 3.62 5.92 6.57
N LEU A 173 4.47 5.33 5.72
CA LEU A 173 5.82 4.89 6.10
C LEU A 173 6.72 6.07 6.51
N LYS A 174 6.54 7.26 5.95
CA LYS A 174 7.28 8.47 6.37
C LYS A 174 6.95 8.90 7.80
N GLU A 175 5.73 8.63 8.24
CA GLU A 175 5.28 8.91 9.62
C GLU A 175 5.68 7.78 10.58
N HIS A 176 6.04 6.59 10.04
CA HIS A 176 6.36 5.36 10.78
C HIS A 176 7.65 4.70 10.25
N PRO A 177 8.81 5.39 10.26
CA PRO A 177 10.02 4.97 9.55
C PRO A 177 10.61 3.64 10.05
N ASP A 178 10.43 3.31 11.35
CA ASP A 178 11.05 2.14 11.98
C ASP A 178 10.07 0.97 12.22
N ASP A 179 8.80 1.12 11.79
CA ASP A 179 7.76 0.16 12.14
C ASP A 179 7.57 -0.94 11.09
N PHE A 180 8.09 -0.77 9.88
CA PHE A 180 7.95 -1.72 8.78
C PHE A 180 9.28 -2.10 8.16
N ASP A 181 9.40 -3.37 7.72
CA ASP A 181 10.56 -3.92 7.01
C ASP A 181 10.25 -4.22 5.54
N LEU A 182 8.97 -4.43 5.20
CA LEU A 182 8.55 -4.75 3.84
C LEU A 182 7.07 -4.40 3.64
N VAL A 183 6.78 -3.68 2.57
CA VAL A 183 5.44 -3.55 2.01
C VAL A 183 5.51 -3.91 0.53
N GLU A 184 4.81 -4.96 0.13
CA GLU A 184 4.84 -5.41 -1.25
C GLU A 184 3.45 -5.53 -1.87
N TRP A 185 3.37 -5.24 -3.16
CA TRP A 185 2.20 -5.53 -3.96
C TRP A 185 2.41 -6.83 -4.72
N VAL A 186 1.54 -7.81 -4.46
CA VAL A 186 1.52 -9.11 -5.13
C VAL A 186 0.44 -9.07 -6.19
N LEU A 187 0.86 -9.04 -7.46
CA LEU A 187 0.00 -8.76 -8.58
C LEU A 187 -0.14 -9.98 -9.47
N PHE A 188 -1.38 -10.33 -9.80
CA PHE A 188 -1.66 -11.60 -10.47
C PHE A 188 -1.26 -11.61 -11.95
N ASP A 189 -1.39 -10.46 -12.63
CA ASP A 189 -1.09 -10.33 -14.05
C ASP A 189 0.05 -9.35 -14.32
N GLU A 190 0.70 -9.52 -15.49
CA GLU A 190 1.88 -8.76 -15.89
C GLU A 190 1.58 -7.27 -16.12
N HIS A 191 0.41 -6.94 -16.68
CA HIS A 191 0.02 -5.55 -16.92
C HIS A 191 -0.10 -4.77 -15.62
N THR A 192 -0.83 -5.33 -14.65
CA THR A 192 -1.02 -4.71 -13.34
C THR A 192 0.32 -4.59 -12.59
N GLU A 193 1.17 -5.63 -12.65
CA GLU A 193 2.51 -5.59 -12.04
C GLU A 193 3.36 -4.47 -12.63
N LEU A 194 3.42 -4.36 -13.96
CA LEU A 194 4.19 -3.30 -14.63
C LEU A 194 3.71 -1.89 -14.21
N VAL A 195 2.39 -1.68 -14.14
CA VAL A 195 1.82 -0.39 -13.74
C VAL A 195 2.23 -0.02 -12.30
N TYR A 196 2.14 -0.96 -11.35
CA TYR A 196 2.56 -0.72 -9.97
C TYR A 196 4.08 -0.52 -9.87
N ALA A 197 4.88 -1.29 -10.61
CA ALA A 197 6.34 -1.14 -10.65
C ALA A 197 6.76 0.25 -11.16
N ILE A 198 6.05 0.80 -12.15
CA ILE A 198 6.29 2.17 -12.63
C ILE A 198 6.03 3.19 -11.52
N GLU A 199 4.92 3.09 -10.78
CA GLU A 199 4.58 4.01 -9.69
C GLU A 199 5.56 3.90 -8.52
N VAL A 200 5.95 2.69 -8.11
CA VAL A 200 6.99 2.46 -7.08
C VAL A 200 8.31 3.06 -7.51
N ASN A 201 8.75 2.83 -8.75
CA ASN A 201 9.99 3.39 -9.27
C ASN A 201 9.95 4.92 -9.41
N ALA A 202 8.81 5.50 -9.79
CA ALA A 202 8.63 6.96 -9.87
C ALA A 202 8.72 7.59 -8.48
N HIS A 203 8.04 6.99 -7.49
CA HIS A 203 8.12 7.43 -6.10
C HIS A 203 9.56 7.36 -5.57
N ASN A 204 10.27 6.27 -5.88
CA ASN A 204 11.67 6.05 -5.48
C ASN A 204 12.64 7.06 -6.12
N LYS A 205 12.30 7.68 -7.25
CA LYS A 205 13.12 8.71 -7.91
C LYS A 205 12.75 10.13 -7.51
N GLY A 206 11.73 10.30 -6.67
CA GLY A 206 11.24 11.63 -6.26
C GLY A 206 10.55 12.40 -7.39
N ILE A 207 9.98 11.71 -8.37
CA ILE A 207 9.28 12.27 -9.53
C ILE A 207 7.76 12.22 -9.27
#